data_5c37e22e58cf265dbe3e03a58d1687bb
#
_entry.id   5c37e22e58cf265dbe3e03a58d1687bb
#
_cell.length_a   1.000
_cell.length_b   1.000
_cell.length_c   1.000
_cell.angle_alpha   90.00
_cell.angle_beta   90.00
_cell.angle_gamma   90.00
#
_symmetry.space_group_name_H-M   'P 1'
#
loop_
_entity.id
_entity.type
_entity.pdbx_description
1 polymer ?
#
loop_
_entity_poly.entity_id
_entity_poly.type
_entity_poly.pdbx_seq_one_letter_code
_entity_poly.pdbx_strand_id
1 'polypeptide(L)'
;MIIQDLASFIEGNIIGKDSFFDDEGFTGRFTFLNDAIDGDIVIRHKINDKGVEIAASKNLACLITQNPQDGACDKAIELNFPLIIVDKIELATAYALKWTIEKFSPDSKNVIITGTNGKSTTSHLIYHILKNTESHVLTNTDSESEFNTLIDPMVSKLISDEVKNNGKLDYLVIEVSEVQGWLGNLMKHHAYLMASAVKPCVGVITNIAMDHIGLVNSIDEVFDEINQVPNAIGDGVTVLNYDDDLVMKLTPNNPFLCSMNKFDSKNPHVYYDDGIFYEGNLILENNDLPFTSHHFIQNILSAVAACISLDIDIKNIVEGVKSYRPLNRRFSKLHENPLIVDDFAHNPDGIKATIAETYKLLPKNQTLYVVCSIRGSRGVEINKLNVEALVESMNDNIKLVL
;
A
#
# COMPACT_ATOMS: atom_id res chain seq x y z
N MET A 1 5.23 11.90 -25.86
CA MET A 1 4.52 10.58 -25.86
C MET A 1 3.47 10.60 -26.94
N ILE A 2 3.37 9.56 -27.73
CA ILE A 2 2.37 9.40 -28.81
C ILE A 2 1.23 8.53 -28.27
N ILE A 3 -0.04 8.89 -28.54
CA ILE A 3 -1.21 8.12 -28.08
C ILE A 3 -1.14 6.65 -28.53
N GLN A 4 -0.69 6.38 -29.74
CA GLN A 4 -0.57 5.03 -30.27
C GLN A 4 0.45 4.19 -29.49
N ASP A 5 1.57 4.80 -29.08
CA ASP A 5 2.57 4.10 -28.24
C ASP A 5 1.98 3.78 -26.87
N LEU A 6 1.27 4.74 -26.27
CA LEU A 6 0.57 4.52 -25.01
C LEU A 6 -0.48 3.42 -25.14
N ALA A 7 -1.37 3.51 -26.15
CA ALA A 7 -2.42 2.51 -26.37
C ALA A 7 -1.83 1.12 -26.64
N SER A 8 -0.77 1.03 -27.45
CA SER A 8 -0.08 -0.23 -27.72
C SER A 8 0.53 -0.84 -26.45
N PHE A 9 1.11 0.00 -25.61
CA PHE A 9 1.77 -0.46 -24.37
C PHE A 9 0.78 -0.99 -23.33
N ILE A 10 -0.41 -0.37 -23.25
CA ILE A 10 -1.48 -0.77 -22.31
C ILE A 10 -2.50 -1.73 -22.96
N GLU A 11 -2.21 -2.27 -24.14
CA GLU A 11 -3.08 -3.18 -24.91
C GLU A 11 -4.47 -2.58 -25.17
N GLY A 12 -4.53 -1.28 -25.45
CA GLY A 12 -5.76 -0.52 -25.59
C GLY A 12 -6.14 -0.21 -27.05
N ASN A 13 -7.45 -0.03 -27.27
CA ASN A 13 -8.02 0.39 -28.54
C ASN A 13 -8.37 1.88 -28.51
N ILE A 14 -7.93 2.64 -29.50
CA ILE A 14 -8.21 4.07 -29.62
C ILE A 14 -9.57 4.28 -30.31
N ILE A 15 -10.42 5.13 -29.71
CA ILE A 15 -11.68 5.63 -30.26
C ILE A 15 -11.58 7.16 -30.37
N GLY A 16 -12.24 7.73 -31.38
CA GLY A 16 -12.25 9.16 -31.62
C GLY A 16 -10.97 9.63 -32.33
N LYS A 17 -10.20 10.48 -31.68
CA LYS A 17 -9.00 11.05 -32.26
C LYS A 17 -7.78 10.18 -32.07
N ASP A 18 -7.07 9.90 -33.15
CA ASP A 18 -5.84 9.14 -33.20
C ASP A 18 -4.62 10.06 -33.40
N SER A 19 -4.56 11.16 -32.70
CA SER A 19 -3.54 12.17 -32.89
C SER A 19 -2.42 12.10 -31.85
N PHE A 20 -1.26 12.56 -32.29
CA PHE A 20 -0.05 12.71 -31.50
C PHE A 20 -0.26 13.70 -30.37
N PHE A 21 0.22 13.34 -29.18
CA PHE A 21 0.69 14.35 -28.25
C PHE A 21 2.13 14.67 -28.68
N ASP A 22 2.37 15.89 -29.05
CA ASP A 22 3.71 16.42 -28.92
C ASP A 22 4.01 16.59 -27.41
N ASP A 23 5.25 16.71 -27.04
CA ASP A 23 5.66 16.93 -25.65
C ASP A 23 5.07 18.24 -25.06
N GLU A 24 4.55 19.14 -25.90
CA GLU A 24 3.93 20.40 -25.50
C GLU A 24 2.48 20.21 -25.01
N GLY A 25 1.77 19.18 -25.45
CA GLY A 25 0.37 18.93 -25.08
C GLY A 25 0.17 18.04 -23.84
N PHE A 26 1.19 17.29 -23.40
CA PHE A 26 1.10 16.41 -22.24
C PHE A 26 1.84 17.01 -21.03
N THR A 27 1.09 17.34 -19.99
CA THR A 27 1.64 17.98 -18.77
C THR A 27 2.48 17.03 -17.90
N GLY A 28 2.44 15.73 -18.17
CA GLY A 28 3.08 14.70 -17.39
C GLY A 28 2.26 14.28 -16.15
N ARG A 29 0.93 14.49 -16.18
CA ARG A 29 0.05 14.08 -15.09
C ARG A 29 -0.93 13.01 -15.56
N PHE A 30 -1.00 11.94 -14.77
CA PHE A 30 -2.08 10.97 -14.81
C PHE A 30 -2.95 11.19 -13.56
N THR A 31 -4.27 11.25 -13.72
CA THR A 31 -5.15 11.60 -12.61
C THR A 31 -6.59 11.10 -12.82
N PHE A 32 -7.48 11.44 -11.90
CA PHE A 32 -8.92 11.28 -12.06
C PHE A 32 -9.57 12.50 -12.71
N LEU A 33 -10.74 12.30 -13.32
CA LEU A 33 -11.47 13.35 -14.07
C LEU A 33 -11.77 14.60 -13.24
N ASN A 34 -12.06 14.44 -11.94
CA ASN A 34 -12.39 15.57 -11.08
C ASN A 34 -11.18 16.48 -10.87
N ASP A 35 -9.99 15.91 -10.71
CA ASP A 35 -8.74 16.60 -10.42
C ASP A 35 -7.95 17.01 -11.67
N ALA A 36 -8.46 16.63 -12.85
CA ALA A 36 -7.79 16.84 -14.11
C ALA A 36 -7.86 18.32 -14.57
N ILE A 37 -6.72 18.78 -15.08
CA ILE A 37 -6.56 20.10 -15.73
C ILE A 37 -6.12 19.91 -17.17
N ASP A 38 -6.03 21.00 -17.92
CA ASP A 38 -5.60 21.03 -19.32
C ASP A 38 -4.33 20.19 -19.55
N GLY A 39 -4.37 19.33 -20.57
CA GLY A 39 -3.28 18.44 -20.97
C GLY A 39 -3.08 17.18 -20.11
N ASP A 40 -3.85 16.93 -19.06
CA ASP A 40 -3.74 15.70 -18.27
C ASP A 40 -4.28 14.48 -19.01
N ILE A 41 -3.80 13.28 -18.63
CA ILE A 41 -4.37 11.98 -19.01
C ILE A 41 -5.20 11.45 -17.83
N VAL A 42 -6.46 11.12 -18.11
CA VAL A 42 -7.37 10.57 -17.11
C VAL A 42 -7.49 9.07 -17.25
N ILE A 43 -7.35 8.33 -16.15
CA ILE A 43 -7.58 6.89 -16.06
C ILE A 43 -8.81 6.66 -15.17
N ARG A 44 -9.80 5.92 -15.71
CA ARG A 44 -11.03 5.67 -14.99
C ARG A 44 -11.67 4.34 -15.38
N HIS A 45 -12.13 3.54 -14.40
CA HIS A 45 -12.77 2.26 -14.68
C HIS A 45 -14.02 2.35 -15.56
N LYS A 46 -14.86 3.36 -15.32
CA LYS A 46 -16.11 3.62 -16.06
C LYS A 46 -16.18 5.04 -16.51
N ILE A 47 -16.68 5.25 -17.70
CA ILE A 47 -16.96 6.58 -18.26
C ILE A 47 -18.22 6.53 -19.12
N ASN A 48 -19.04 7.57 -19.06
CA ASN A 48 -20.19 7.77 -19.92
C ASN A 48 -19.96 8.97 -20.86
N ASP A 49 -20.96 9.28 -21.72
CA ASP A 49 -20.96 10.40 -22.65
C ASP A 49 -20.63 11.75 -21.98
N LYS A 50 -21.26 12.03 -20.82
CA LYS A 50 -20.99 13.27 -20.04
C LYS A 50 -19.56 13.33 -19.53
N GLY A 51 -19.00 12.21 -19.13
CA GLY A 51 -17.60 12.15 -18.71
C GLY A 51 -16.64 12.47 -19.86
N VAL A 52 -16.95 12.03 -21.07
CA VAL A 52 -16.19 12.38 -22.28
C VAL A 52 -16.35 13.86 -22.62
N GLU A 53 -17.55 14.43 -22.54
CA GLU A 53 -17.80 15.86 -22.72
C GLU A 53 -16.98 16.71 -21.72
N ILE A 54 -16.96 16.33 -20.46
CA ILE A 54 -16.16 17.01 -19.43
C ILE A 54 -14.68 16.92 -19.77
N ALA A 55 -14.19 15.75 -20.16
CA ALA A 55 -12.80 15.55 -20.54
C ALA A 55 -12.40 16.45 -21.73
N ALA A 56 -13.23 16.49 -22.77
CA ALA A 56 -13.02 17.35 -23.94
C ALA A 56 -13.08 18.84 -23.58
N SER A 57 -14.05 19.25 -22.74
CA SER A 57 -14.20 20.65 -22.31
C SER A 57 -13.03 21.16 -21.46
N LYS A 58 -12.38 20.26 -20.72
CA LYS A 58 -11.16 20.54 -19.97
C LYS A 58 -9.88 20.49 -20.81
N ASN A 59 -10.00 20.23 -22.11
CA ASN A 59 -8.89 20.05 -23.05
C ASN A 59 -7.88 19.01 -22.55
N LEU A 60 -8.39 17.87 -22.05
CA LEU A 60 -7.52 16.78 -21.59
C LEU A 60 -6.81 16.13 -22.79
N ALA A 61 -5.62 15.62 -22.52
CA ALA A 61 -4.81 14.96 -23.54
C ALA A 61 -5.44 13.65 -24.01
N CYS A 62 -5.97 12.84 -23.08
CA CYS A 62 -6.59 11.56 -23.36
C CYS A 62 -7.43 11.09 -22.17
N LEU A 63 -8.38 10.19 -22.44
CA LEU A 63 -9.11 9.44 -21.43
C LEU A 63 -8.92 7.94 -21.64
N ILE A 64 -8.59 7.20 -20.60
CA ILE A 64 -8.40 5.75 -20.60
C ILE A 64 -9.48 5.12 -19.73
N THR A 65 -10.20 4.12 -20.25
CA THR A 65 -11.26 3.43 -19.50
C THR A 65 -11.30 1.94 -19.83
N GLN A 66 -11.77 1.14 -18.86
CA GLN A 66 -12.05 -0.28 -19.08
C GLN A 66 -13.51 -0.52 -19.48
N ASN A 67 -14.44 0.32 -19.03
CA ASN A 67 -15.85 0.12 -19.22
C ASN A 67 -16.53 1.42 -19.71
N PRO A 68 -16.50 1.70 -21.02
CA PRO A 68 -17.27 2.79 -21.61
C PRO A 68 -18.77 2.47 -21.54
N GLN A 69 -19.58 3.42 -21.09
CA GLN A 69 -21.01 3.30 -20.88
C GLN A 69 -21.77 4.42 -21.61
N ASP A 70 -23.07 4.22 -21.83
CA ASP A 70 -24.05 5.26 -22.21
C ASP A 70 -23.56 6.22 -23.30
N GLY A 71 -23.14 5.71 -24.47
CA GLY A 71 -22.74 6.54 -25.60
C GLY A 71 -21.36 7.17 -25.51
N ALA A 72 -20.50 6.78 -24.56
CA ALA A 72 -19.15 7.33 -24.42
C ALA A 72 -18.30 7.22 -25.70
N CYS A 73 -18.36 6.09 -26.41
CA CYS A 73 -17.65 5.90 -27.68
C CYS A 73 -18.13 6.84 -28.78
N ASP A 74 -19.46 6.92 -28.94
CA ASP A 74 -20.07 7.79 -29.94
C ASP A 74 -19.73 9.27 -29.67
N LYS A 75 -19.74 9.67 -28.39
CA LYS A 75 -19.35 11.01 -27.97
C LYS A 75 -17.88 11.32 -28.21
N ALA A 76 -16.99 10.35 -28.00
CA ALA A 76 -15.56 10.51 -28.32
C ALA A 76 -15.34 10.71 -29.83
N ILE A 77 -16.08 10.00 -30.67
CA ILE A 77 -16.06 10.18 -32.14
C ILE A 77 -16.62 11.55 -32.50
N GLU A 78 -17.79 11.92 -32.01
CA GLU A 78 -18.46 13.20 -32.26
C GLU A 78 -17.53 14.39 -31.94
N LEU A 79 -16.88 14.35 -30.79
CA LEU A 79 -16.01 15.42 -30.33
C LEU A 79 -14.57 15.33 -30.84
N ASN A 80 -14.26 14.30 -31.65
CA ASN A 80 -12.90 14.00 -32.10
C ASN A 80 -11.90 14.01 -30.96
N PHE A 81 -12.31 13.35 -29.84
CA PHE A 81 -11.55 13.30 -28.56
C PHE A 81 -10.90 11.93 -28.34
N PRO A 82 -9.63 11.85 -27.90
CA PRO A 82 -8.95 10.58 -27.71
C PRO A 82 -9.49 9.80 -26.50
N LEU A 83 -10.12 8.66 -26.75
CA LEU A 83 -10.58 7.69 -25.76
C LEU A 83 -9.88 6.34 -26.01
N ILE A 84 -9.11 5.85 -25.04
CA ILE A 84 -8.49 4.53 -25.10
C ILE A 84 -9.31 3.57 -24.24
N ILE A 85 -9.73 2.47 -24.84
CA ILE A 85 -10.44 1.38 -24.16
C ILE A 85 -9.46 0.26 -23.91
N VAL A 86 -9.36 -0.20 -22.66
CA VAL A 86 -8.47 -1.29 -22.23
C VAL A 86 -9.29 -2.42 -21.62
N ASP A 87 -8.81 -3.64 -21.73
CA ASP A 87 -9.42 -4.79 -21.06
C ASP A 87 -9.04 -4.85 -19.57
N LYS A 88 -7.87 -4.30 -19.23
CA LYS A 88 -7.29 -4.30 -17.88
C LYS A 88 -6.81 -2.91 -17.52
N ILE A 89 -7.59 -2.21 -16.70
CA ILE A 89 -7.27 -0.84 -16.28
C ILE A 89 -5.99 -0.76 -15.45
N GLU A 90 -5.63 -1.84 -14.74
CA GLU A 90 -4.41 -1.94 -13.96
C GLU A 90 -3.15 -1.79 -14.83
N LEU A 91 -3.18 -2.18 -16.10
CA LEU A 91 -2.05 -1.95 -17.02
C LEU A 91 -1.83 -0.46 -17.27
N ALA A 92 -2.91 0.30 -17.45
CA ALA A 92 -2.82 1.75 -17.61
C ALA A 92 -2.29 2.42 -16.34
N THR A 93 -2.72 1.97 -15.16
CA THR A 93 -2.25 2.48 -13.87
C THR A 93 -0.76 2.17 -13.65
N ALA A 94 -0.34 0.93 -13.93
CA ALA A 94 1.07 0.53 -13.83
C ALA A 94 1.95 1.31 -14.81
N TYR A 95 1.48 1.51 -16.04
CA TYR A 95 2.18 2.34 -17.01
C TYR A 95 2.34 3.78 -16.52
N ALA A 96 1.25 4.39 -16.03
CA ALA A 96 1.26 5.75 -15.50
C ALA A 96 2.27 5.90 -14.35
N LEU A 97 2.27 4.95 -13.43
CA LEU A 97 3.20 4.92 -12.29
C LEU A 97 4.65 4.81 -12.77
N LYS A 98 4.95 3.82 -13.60
CA LYS A 98 6.29 3.61 -14.18
C LYS A 98 6.79 4.85 -14.90
N TRP A 99 5.99 5.37 -15.84
CA TRP A 99 6.35 6.53 -16.64
C TRP A 99 6.60 7.77 -15.77
N THR A 100 5.75 7.97 -14.74
CA THR A 100 5.88 9.10 -13.83
C THR A 100 7.18 9.01 -13.00
N ILE A 101 7.51 7.83 -12.49
CA ILE A 101 8.76 7.61 -11.74
C ILE A 101 9.96 7.84 -12.67
N GLU A 102 9.98 7.25 -13.86
CA GLU A 102 11.07 7.40 -14.82
C GLU A 102 11.26 8.86 -15.28
N LYS A 103 10.18 9.64 -15.36
CA LYS A 103 10.21 11.05 -15.79
C LYS A 103 10.60 12.00 -14.65
N PHE A 104 10.02 11.83 -13.47
CA PHE A 104 10.12 12.82 -12.38
C PHE A 104 11.04 12.40 -11.25
N SER A 105 11.26 11.09 -11.07
CA SER A 105 12.04 10.56 -9.94
C SER A 105 12.97 9.41 -10.35
N PRO A 106 13.78 9.56 -11.44
CA PRO A 106 14.56 8.47 -12.00
C PRO A 106 15.69 7.97 -11.07
N ASP A 107 16.12 8.79 -10.15
CA ASP A 107 17.26 8.51 -9.24
C ASP A 107 16.82 8.24 -7.80
N SER A 108 15.50 8.25 -7.50
CA SER A 108 15.02 7.94 -6.15
C SER A 108 15.27 6.47 -5.81
N LYS A 109 15.60 6.21 -4.53
CA LYS A 109 15.59 4.86 -3.98
C LYS A 109 14.13 4.48 -3.66
N ASN A 110 13.59 3.51 -4.38
CA ASN A 110 12.19 3.13 -4.26
C ASN A 110 12.04 1.93 -3.33
N VAL A 111 11.05 2.00 -2.44
CA VAL A 111 10.70 0.95 -1.49
C VAL A 111 9.24 0.56 -1.71
N ILE A 112 8.93 -0.74 -1.77
CA ILE A 112 7.57 -1.24 -1.74
C ILE A 112 7.30 -2.01 -0.46
N ILE A 113 6.05 -1.91 0.01
CA ILE A 113 5.56 -2.69 1.14
C ILE A 113 4.28 -3.39 0.72
N THR A 114 4.24 -4.71 0.88
CA THR A 114 3.05 -5.54 0.62
C THR A 114 2.88 -6.61 1.69
N GLY A 115 1.84 -7.43 1.55
CA GLY A 115 1.42 -8.44 2.51
C GLY A 115 0.03 -8.12 3.08
N THR A 116 -0.56 -9.00 3.87
CA THR A 116 -1.96 -8.88 4.30
C THR A 116 -2.13 -7.81 5.38
N ASN A 117 -1.38 -7.89 6.46
CA ASN A 117 -1.48 -6.97 7.60
C ASN A 117 -0.17 -6.19 7.83
N GLY A 118 -0.29 -5.00 8.42
CA GLY A 118 0.88 -4.19 8.81
C GLY A 118 1.46 -3.29 7.71
N LYS A 119 0.99 -3.36 6.47
CA LYS A 119 1.49 -2.54 5.34
C LYS A 119 1.59 -1.06 5.66
N SER A 120 0.48 -0.42 6.01
CA SER A 120 0.42 1.04 6.24
C SER A 120 1.31 1.47 7.40
N THR A 121 1.32 0.71 8.50
CA THR A 121 2.17 1.01 9.66
C THR A 121 3.65 0.89 9.30
N THR A 122 4.05 -0.18 8.62
CA THR A 122 5.44 -0.39 8.18
C THR A 122 5.87 0.68 7.18
N SER A 123 5.04 0.97 6.18
CA SER A 123 5.29 2.00 5.17
C SER A 123 5.47 3.38 5.79
N HIS A 124 4.55 3.77 6.68
CA HIS A 124 4.62 5.07 7.35
C HIS A 124 5.79 5.17 8.33
N LEU A 125 6.17 4.07 8.99
CA LEU A 125 7.35 4.06 9.85
C LEU A 125 8.64 4.21 9.04
N ILE A 126 8.78 3.51 7.90
CA ILE A 126 9.90 3.70 6.97
C ILE A 126 9.96 5.16 6.49
N TYR A 127 8.83 5.70 6.04
CA TYR A 127 8.72 7.11 5.64
C TYR A 127 9.17 8.06 6.76
N HIS A 128 8.71 7.83 7.99
CA HIS A 128 9.07 8.66 9.15
C HIS A 128 10.57 8.59 9.47
N ILE A 129 11.17 7.38 9.46
CA ILE A 129 12.61 7.21 9.69
C ILE A 129 13.42 7.96 8.61
N LEU A 130 13.07 7.78 7.34
CA LEU A 130 13.74 8.43 6.22
C LEU A 130 13.61 9.96 6.27
N LYS A 131 12.42 10.46 6.60
CA LYS A 131 12.18 11.91 6.74
C LYS A 131 13.03 12.54 7.84
N ASN A 132 13.33 11.82 8.92
CA ASN A 132 14.20 12.29 9.99
C ASN A 132 15.69 12.37 9.59
N THR A 133 16.06 11.85 8.42
CA THR A 133 17.41 12.01 7.84
C THR A 133 17.55 13.28 6.99
N GLU A 134 16.59 14.20 7.04
CA GLU A 134 16.52 15.40 6.19
C GLU A 134 16.37 15.10 4.69
N SER A 135 16.05 13.86 4.33
CA SER A 135 15.81 13.44 2.95
C SER A 135 14.43 13.87 2.46
N HIS A 136 14.33 14.14 1.17
CA HIS A 136 13.04 14.40 0.51
C HIS A 136 12.36 13.07 0.18
N VAL A 137 11.34 12.72 0.96
CA VAL A 137 10.64 11.41 0.92
C VAL A 137 9.19 11.60 0.58
N LEU A 138 8.68 10.78 -0.31
CA LEU A 138 7.26 10.71 -0.64
C LEU A 138 6.71 9.32 -0.34
N THR A 139 5.46 9.25 0.14
CA THR A 139 4.71 8.01 0.34
C THR A 139 3.28 8.17 -0.15
N ASN A 140 2.65 7.07 -0.57
CA ASN A 140 1.22 7.02 -0.83
C ASN A 140 0.40 6.71 0.44
N THR A 141 1.06 6.42 1.56
CA THR A 141 0.42 6.18 2.84
C THR A 141 0.26 7.51 3.56
N ASP A 142 -0.94 8.07 3.59
CA ASP A 142 -1.24 9.27 4.35
C ASP A 142 -2.14 8.96 5.56
N SER A 143 -2.26 9.90 6.48
CA SER A 143 -3.00 9.74 7.72
C SER A 143 -4.52 9.88 7.56
N GLU A 144 -4.99 10.34 6.42
CA GLU A 144 -6.39 10.80 6.27
C GLU A 144 -7.23 9.88 5.37
N SER A 145 -6.60 9.06 4.50
CA SER A 145 -7.27 8.24 3.50
C SER A 145 -7.30 6.76 3.85
N GLU A 146 -8.47 6.13 3.72
CA GLU A 146 -8.64 4.68 3.81
C GLU A 146 -8.23 3.96 2.51
N PHE A 147 -7.88 4.70 1.46
CA PHE A 147 -7.59 4.19 0.12
C PHE A 147 -6.11 4.15 -0.21
N ASN A 148 -5.24 4.31 0.79
CA ASN A 148 -3.79 4.42 0.64
C ASN A 148 -3.12 3.21 0.00
N THR A 149 -3.73 2.02 0.11
CA THR A 149 -3.21 0.78 -0.46
C THR A 149 -3.47 0.63 -1.96
N LEU A 150 -4.32 1.48 -2.52
CA LEU A 150 -4.64 1.48 -3.93
C LEU A 150 -3.58 2.28 -4.68
N ILE A 151 -2.84 1.61 -5.55
CA ILE A 151 -2.09 2.32 -6.58
C ILE A 151 -3.07 2.61 -7.71
N ASP A 152 -3.49 3.84 -7.74
CA ASP A 152 -4.35 4.40 -8.77
C ASP A 152 -3.65 5.62 -9.42
N PRO A 153 -4.26 6.30 -10.38
CA PRO A 153 -3.66 7.47 -11.02
C PRO A 153 -3.28 8.60 -10.06
N MET A 154 -3.88 8.63 -8.84
CA MET A 154 -3.54 9.63 -7.83
C MET A 154 -2.11 9.49 -7.32
N VAL A 155 -1.55 8.28 -7.27
CA VAL A 155 -0.13 8.09 -6.90
C VAL A 155 0.78 8.73 -7.92
N SER A 156 0.51 8.54 -9.21
CA SER A 156 1.26 9.20 -10.30
C SER A 156 1.13 10.72 -10.22
N LYS A 157 -0.08 11.24 -10.00
CA LYS A 157 -0.32 12.66 -9.78
C LYS A 157 0.49 13.18 -8.58
N LEU A 158 0.45 12.49 -7.46
CA LEU A 158 1.16 12.85 -6.23
C LEU A 158 2.67 12.99 -6.49
N ILE A 159 3.28 12.02 -7.15
CA ILE A 159 4.71 12.06 -7.50
C ILE A 159 5.03 13.26 -8.41
N SER A 160 4.26 13.43 -9.49
CA SER A 160 4.52 14.52 -10.44
C SER A 160 4.33 15.90 -9.84
N ASP A 161 3.29 16.09 -9.01
CA ASP A 161 3.01 17.37 -8.35
C ASP A 161 4.06 17.67 -7.27
N GLU A 162 4.46 16.66 -6.46
CA GLU A 162 5.50 16.82 -5.43
C GLU A 162 6.82 17.26 -6.04
N VAL A 163 7.28 16.56 -7.08
CA VAL A 163 8.56 16.90 -7.73
C VAL A 163 8.53 18.26 -8.42
N LYS A 164 7.41 18.62 -9.06
CA LYS A 164 7.27 19.95 -9.68
C LYS A 164 7.30 21.09 -8.66
N ASN A 165 6.72 20.87 -7.48
CA ASN A 165 6.59 21.92 -6.46
C ASN A 165 7.81 21.98 -5.52
N ASN A 166 8.38 20.84 -5.14
CA ASN A 166 9.35 20.71 -4.05
C ASN A 166 10.69 20.14 -4.49
N GLY A 167 10.84 19.75 -5.76
CA GLY A 167 12.09 19.27 -6.33
C GLY A 167 12.27 17.76 -6.24
N LYS A 168 13.50 17.31 -6.47
CA LYS A 168 13.88 15.91 -6.63
C LYS A 168 13.62 15.09 -5.36
N LEU A 169 13.08 13.88 -5.51
CA LEU A 169 12.92 12.91 -4.42
C LEU A 169 14.21 12.10 -4.21
N ASP A 170 14.56 11.86 -2.93
CA ASP A 170 15.59 10.91 -2.53
C ASP A 170 15.01 9.50 -2.37
N TYR A 171 13.80 9.42 -1.80
CA TYR A 171 13.11 8.15 -1.56
C TYR A 171 11.65 8.21 -1.95
N LEU A 172 11.17 7.07 -2.45
CA LEU A 172 9.75 6.83 -2.72
C LEU A 172 9.31 5.55 -1.98
N VAL A 173 8.39 5.69 -1.02
CA VAL A 173 7.91 4.59 -0.19
C VAL A 173 6.46 4.28 -0.56
N ILE A 174 6.24 3.15 -1.23
CA ILE A 174 4.94 2.79 -1.81
C ILE A 174 4.35 1.55 -1.16
N GLU A 175 3.19 1.72 -0.55
CA GLU A 175 2.34 0.62 -0.11
C GLU A 175 1.58 0.04 -1.30
N VAL A 176 1.60 -1.29 -1.45
CA VAL A 176 0.95 -2.04 -2.52
C VAL A 176 0.00 -3.07 -1.93
N SER A 177 -1.27 -3.06 -2.37
CA SER A 177 -2.22 -4.10 -1.98
C SER A 177 -1.80 -5.45 -2.55
N GLU A 178 -1.79 -6.48 -1.70
CA GLU A 178 -1.45 -7.85 -2.08
C GLU A 178 -2.50 -8.47 -3.01
N VAL A 179 -3.77 -8.16 -2.77
CA VAL A 179 -4.91 -8.59 -3.57
C VAL A 179 -5.74 -7.37 -3.93
N GLN A 180 -6.09 -7.25 -5.19
CA GLN A 180 -6.91 -6.15 -5.69
C GLN A 180 -7.96 -6.66 -6.66
N GLY A 181 -9.11 -6.00 -6.72
CA GLY A 181 -10.17 -6.35 -7.64
C GLY A 181 -11.10 -5.20 -7.97
N TRP A 182 -11.85 -5.41 -9.03
CA TRP A 182 -12.87 -4.47 -9.48
C TRP A 182 -14.16 -5.20 -9.87
N LEU A 183 -15.30 -4.73 -9.35
CA LEU A 183 -16.63 -5.32 -9.60
C LEU A 183 -16.70 -6.83 -9.34
N GLY A 184 -16.00 -7.31 -8.29
CA GLY A 184 -15.98 -8.73 -7.94
C GLY A 184 -15.01 -9.58 -8.76
N ASN A 185 -14.23 -8.99 -9.68
CA ASN A 185 -13.22 -9.68 -10.45
C ASN A 185 -11.83 -9.38 -9.89
N LEU A 186 -11.03 -10.43 -9.67
CA LEU A 186 -9.63 -10.32 -9.24
C LEU A 186 -8.79 -9.72 -10.37
N MET A 187 -7.99 -8.71 -10.01
CA MET A 187 -6.88 -8.22 -10.84
C MET A 187 -5.66 -9.09 -10.57
N LYS A 188 -5.51 -10.17 -11.34
CA LYS A 188 -4.44 -11.16 -11.12
C LYS A 188 -3.06 -10.53 -11.17
N HIS A 189 -2.22 -10.89 -10.21
CA HIS A 189 -0.83 -10.43 -10.07
C HIS A 189 -0.70 -8.90 -9.95
N HIS A 190 -1.71 -8.24 -9.38
CA HIS A 190 -1.70 -6.79 -9.17
C HIS A 190 -0.47 -6.33 -8.38
N ALA A 191 -0.12 -7.01 -7.28
CA ALA A 191 1.04 -6.67 -6.47
C ALA A 191 2.35 -6.74 -7.27
N TYR A 192 2.54 -7.79 -8.07
CA TYR A 192 3.68 -7.92 -8.97
C TYR A 192 3.74 -6.80 -10.01
N LEU A 193 2.60 -6.50 -10.64
CA LEU A 193 2.51 -5.48 -11.69
C LEU A 193 2.89 -4.09 -11.16
N MET A 194 2.36 -3.72 -9.98
CA MET A 194 2.65 -2.43 -9.36
C MET A 194 4.09 -2.37 -8.84
N ALA A 195 4.59 -3.43 -8.21
CA ALA A 195 5.98 -3.52 -7.80
C ALA A 195 6.95 -3.38 -9.00
N SER A 196 6.64 -4.04 -10.12
CA SER A 196 7.43 -3.91 -11.36
C SER A 196 7.43 -2.48 -11.91
N ALA A 197 6.32 -1.76 -11.77
CA ALA A 197 6.23 -0.36 -12.18
C ALA A 197 7.08 0.57 -11.30
N VAL A 198 7.17 0.29 -10.01
CA VAL A 198 7.96 1.05 -9.02
C VAL A 198 9.47 0.79 -9.17
N LYS A 199 9.88 -0.39 -9.62
CA LYS A 199 11.30 -0.84 -9.68
C LYS A 199 12.02 -0.66 -8.34
N PRO A 200 11.58 -1.32 -7.26
CA PRO A 200 12.10 -1.09 -5.93
C PRO A 200 13.52 -1.64 -5.75
N CYS A 201 14.36 -0.90 -5.01
CA CYS A 201 15.63 -1.42 -4.51
C CYS A 201 15.47 -2.20 -3.19
N VAL A 202 14.37 -1.96 -2.46
CA VAL A 202 13.97 -2.72 -1.27
C VAL A 202 12.47 -3.03 -1.35
N GLY A 203 12.12 -4.28 -1.10
CA GLY A 203 10.73 -4.71 -0.94
C GLY A 203 10.51 -5.34 0.43
N VAL A 204 9.37 -5.06 1.05
CA VAL A 204 8.98 -5.64 2.33
C VAL A 204 7.73 -6.49 2.14
N ILE A 205 7.77 -7.74 2.57
CA ILE A 205 6.61 -8.64 2.61
C ILE A 205 6.32 -8.97 4.07
N THR A 206 5.24 -8.38 4.60
CA THR A 206 4.95 -8.40 6.04
C THR A 206 4.43 -9.74 6.55
N ASN A 207 3.39 -10.25 5.93
CA ASN A 207 2.76 -11.55 6.23
C ASN A 207 1.78 -11.95 5.12
N ILE A 208 1.37 -13.23 5.12
CA ILE A 208 0.39 -13.78 4.19
C ILE A 208 -0.74 -14.43 4.99
N ALA A 209 -1.92 -13.81 4.98
CA ALA A 209 -3.11 -14.29 5.68
C ALA A 209 -4.37 -14.14 4.80
N MET A 210 -5.48 -14.74 5.22
CA MET A 210 -6.75 -14.58 4.52
C MET A 210 -7.31 -13.17 4.70
N ASP A 211 -7.45 -12.47 3.59
CA ASP A 211 -8.24 -11.25 3.46
C ASP A 211 -8.88 -11.21 2.05
N HIS A 212 -9.62 -10.16 1.73
CA HIS A 212 -10.25 -9.98 0.42
C HIS A 212 -11.14 -11.16 -0.03
N ILE A 213 -11.84 -11.81 0.93
CA ILE A 213 -12.77 -12.91 0.66
C ILE A 213 -13.84 -12.45 -0.34
N GLY A 214 -14.04 -13.25 -1.39
CA GLY A 214 -14.90 -12.91 -2.53
C GLY A 214 -14.10 -12.43 -3.76
N LEU A 215 -12.84 -12.04 -3.60
CA LEU A 215 -11.87 -11.91 -4.69
C LEU A 215 -10.97 -13.13 -4.75
N VAL A 216 -10.58 -13.64 -3.58
CA VAL A 216 -9.84 -14.89 -3.38
C VAL A 216 -10.64 -15.82 -2.47
N ASN A 217 -10.48 -17.13 -2.65
CA ASN A 217 -11.24 -18.15 -1.95
C ASN A 217 -10.38 -19.01 -1.00
N SER A 218 -9.06 -18.88 -1.09
CA SER A 218 -8.13 -19.65 -0.28
C SER A 218 -6.86 -18.87 0.02
N ILE A 219 -6.14 -19.29 1.05
CA ILE A 219 -4.83 -18.75 1.39
C ILE A 219 -3.79 -19.01 0.29
N ASP A 220 -3.95 -20.09 -0.47
CA ASP A 220 -3.07 -20.41 -1.59
C ASP A 220 -3.24 -19.40 -2.73
N GLU A 221 -4.46 -18.91 -2.98
CA GLU A 221 -4.69 -17.84 -3.96
C GLU A 221 -4.05 -16.51 -3.51
N VAL A 222 -4.08 -16.18 -2.21
CA VAL A 222 -3.36 -15.01 -1.67
C VAL A 222 -1.85 -15.19 -1.82
N PHE A 223 -1.34 -16.38 -1.53
CA PHE A 223 0.07 -16.70 -1.72
C PHE A 223 0.48 -16.54 -3.19
N ASP A 224 -0.31 -17.02 -4.13
CA ASP A 224 -0.03 -16.91 -5.57
C ASP A 224 0.07 -15.46 -6.05
N GLU A 225 -0.75 -14.55 -5.49
CA GLU A 225 -0.68 -13.12 -5.80
C GLU A 225 0.63 -12.48 -5.29
N ILE A 226 1.12 -12.90 -4.11
CA ILE A 226 2.34 -12.35 -3.51
C ILE A 226 3.61 -13.04 -4.04
N ASN A 227 3.54 -14.32 -4.40
CA ASN A 227 4.70 -15.13 -4.76
C ASN A 227 5.52 -14.59 -5.94
N GLN A 228 4.91 -13.77 -6.79
CA GLN A 228 5.60 -13.12 -7.91
C GLN A 228 6.31 -11.80 -7.53
N VAL A 229 6.00 -11.21 -6.39
CA VAL A 229 6.55 -9.91 -5.97
C VAL A 229 8.08 -9.92 -5.86
N PRO A 230 8.75 -10.96 -5.32
CA PRO A 230 10.21 -11.04 -5.32
C PRO A 230 10.85 -10.90 -6.70
N ASN A 231 10.18 -11.39 -7.76
CA ASN A 231 10.67 -11.23 -9.14
C ASN A 231 10.66 -9.77 -9.60
N ALA A 232 9.71 -8.97 -9.11
CA ALA A 232 9.66 -7.53 -9.40
C ALA A 232 10.75 -6.74 -8.68
N ILE A 233 11.18 -7.21 -7.50
CA ILE A 233 12.30 -6.64 -6.73
C ILE A 233 13.63 -7.02 -7.39
N GLY A 234 13.72 -8.20 -7.97
CA GLY A 234 14.89 -8.69 -8.70
C GLY A 234 16.13 -8.80 -7.80
N ASP A 235 17.19 -8.05 -8.12
CA ASP A 235 18.44 -8.04 -7.36
C ASP A 235 18.39 -7.11 -6.13
N GLY A 236 17.29 -6.37 -5.94
CA GLY A 236 17.05 -5.59 -4.73
C GLY A 236 16.88 -6.47 -3.48
N VAL A 237 16.90 -5.85 -2.31
CA VAL A 237 16.73 -6.57 -1.05
C VAL A 237 15.25 -6.86 -0.79
N THR A 238 14.91 -8.10 -0.46
CA THR A 238 13.56 -8.47 -0.02
C THR A 238 13.55 -8.75 1.48
N VAL A 239 12.94 -7.88 2.24
CA VAL A 239 12.72 -8.07 3.68
C VAL A 239 11.56 -9.03 3.89
N LEU A 240 11.81 -10.10 4.61
CA LEU A 240 10.87 -11.18 4.90
C LEU A 240 10.66 -11.35 6.40
N ASN A 241 9.41 -11.49 6.81
CA ASN A 241 9.05 -11.90 8.16
C ASN A 241 9.30 -13.40 8.33
N TYR A 242 10.33 -13.76 9.11
CA TYR A 242 10.73 -15.13 9.35
C TYR A 242 9.71 -15.96 10.15
N ASP A 243 8.81 -15.27 10.88
CA ASP A 243 7.79 -15.93 11.72
C ASP A 243 6.54 -16.34 10.93
N ASP A 244 6.48 -16.05 9.63
CA ASP A 244 5.37 -16.42 8.74
C ASP A 244 5.80 -17.54 7.79
N ASP A 245 5.21 -18.72 7.97
CA ASP A 245 5.54 -19.93 7.20
C ASP A 245 5.29 -19.78 5.68
N LEU A 246 4.35 -18.94 5.27
CA LEU A 246 4.06 -18.71 3.86
C LEU A 246 5.04 -17.70 3.26
N VAL A 247 5.37 -16.65 4.00
CA VAL A 247 6.42 -15.70 3.59
C VAL A 247 7.75 -16.41 3.41
N MET A 248 8.07 -17.39 4.27
CA MET A 248 9.31 -18.17 4.16
C MET A 248 9.34 -19.18 3.01
N LYS A 249 8.24 -19.41 2.29
CA LYS A 249 8.22 -20.16 1.03
C LYS A 249 8.61 -19.32 -0.19
N LEU A 250 8.66 -18.01 -0.04
CA LEU A 250 9.09 -17.09 -1.10
C LEU A 250 10.60 -17.26 -1.37
N THR A 251 11.02 -17.08 -2.61
CA THR A 251 12.41 -17.31 -3.06
C THR A 251 13.01 -16.06 -3.71
N PRO A 252 13.23 -14.96 -2.96
CA PRO A 252 13.91 -13.79 -3.49
C PRO A 252 15.40 -14.04 -3.72
N ASN A 253 16.01 -13.25 -4.62
CA ASN A 253 17.45 -13.32 -4.89
C ASN A 253 18.28 -12.85 -3.68
N ASN A 254 17.81 -11.83 -2.96
CA ASN A 254 18.53 -11.24 -1.85
C ASN A 254 17.62 -11.07 -0.61
N PRO A 255 17.41 -12.14 0.17
CA PRO A 255 16.55 -12.09 1.35
C PRO A 255 17.23 -11.41 2.54
N PHE A 256 16.48 -10.55 3.23
CA PHE A 256 16.85 -9.96 4.52
C PHE A 256 15.78 -10.31 5.55
N LEU A 257 16.13 -11.05 6.60
CA LEU A 257 15.17 -11.66 7.50
C LEU A 257 14.97 -10.85 8.78
N CYS A 258 13.72 -10.72 9.23
CA CYS A 258 13.39 -10.18 10.54
C CYS A 258 12.46 -11.14 11.30
N SER A 259 12.53 -11.16 12.65
CA SER A 259 11.76 -12.09 13.49
C SER A 259 11.50 -11.55 14.89
N MET A 260 10.38 -11.98 15.48
CA MET A 260 10.07 -11.79 16.89
C MET A 260 10.90 -12.66 17.83
N ASN A 261 11.72 -13.55 17.29
CA ASN A 261 12.48 -14.51 18.06
C ASN A 261 13.95 -14.48 17.68
N LYS A 262 14.80 -14.75 18.65
CA LYS A 262 16.21 -15.04 18.44
C LYS A 262 16.38 -16.52 18.13
N PHE A 263 17.18 -16.84 17.13
CA PHE A 263 17.53 -18.21 16.76
C PHE A 263 19.03 -18.48 16.99
N ASP A 264 19.36 -19.66 17.52
CA ASP A 264 20.75 -20.03 17.86
C ASP A 264 21.66 -20.33 16.69
N SER A 265 21.08 -20.56 15.50
CA SER A 265 21.85 -20.95 14.32
C SER A 265 21.47 -20.12 13.11
N LYS A 266 22.16 -19.03 12.85
CA LYS A 266 22.06 -18.23 11.63
C LYS A 266 20.67 -17.61 11.36
N ASN A 267 20.57 -16.34 11.74
CA ASN A 267 19.53 -15.42 11.27
C ASN A 267 18.18 -15.53 12.00
N PRO A 268 17.51 -14.48 12.29
CA PRO A 268 17.28 -13.31 11.45
C PRO A 268 18.35 -12.23 11.61
N HIS A 269 18.48 -11.36 10.61
CA HIS A 269 19.42 -10.23 10.67
C HIS A 269 18.97 -9.21 11.72
N VAL A 270 17.64 -8.96 11.80
CA VAL A 270 16.99 -8.13 12.80
C VAL A 270 16.02 -8.97 13.60
N TYR A 271 16.10 -8.94 14.94
CA TYR A 271 15.21 -9.71 15.79
C TYR A 271 14.87 -9.00 17.09
N TYR A 272 13.80 -9.46 17.75
CA TYR A 272 13.36 -8.99 19.05
C TYR A 272 13.77 -9.99 20.16
N ASP A 273 14.38 -9.48 21.25
CA ASP A 273 14.71 -10.22 22.46
C ASP A 273 14.76 -9.21 23.63
N ASP A 274 13.56 -8.81 24.13
CA ASP A 274 13.38 -7.70 25.07
C ASP A 274 14.06 -6.39 24.66
N GLY A 275 14.06 -6.16 23.36
CA GLY A 275 14.68 -5.07 22.62
C GLY A 275 14.91 -5.49 21.19
N ILE A 276 15.33 -4.58 20.32
CA ILE A 276 15.62 -4.88 18.91
C ILE A 276 17.12 -5.02 18.71
N PHE A 277 17.50 -6.13 18.11
CA PHE A 277 18.88 -6.48 17.81
C PHE A 277 19.12 -6.51 16.30
N TYR A 278 20.29 -6.05 15.90
CA TYR A 278 20.82 -6.21 14.54
C TYR A 278 22.20 -6.88 14.61
N GLU A 279 22.36 -8.00 13.92
CA GLU A 279 23.59 -8.81 13.91
C GLU A 279 24.15 -9.10 15.33
N GLY A 280 23.25 -9.38 16.27
CA GLY A 280 23.58 -9.68 17.65
C GLY A 280 23.85 -8.48 18.56
N ASN A 281 23.80 -7.26 18.03
CA ASN A 281 23.96 -6.03 18.81
C ASN A 281 22.60 -5.43 19.14
N LEU A 282 22.37 -5.09 20.40
CA LEU A 282 21.17 -4.34 20.82
C LEU A 282 21.22 -2.94 20.23
N ILE A 283 20.21 -2.57 19.44
CA ILE A 283 20.09 -1.24 18.82
C ILE A 283 18.96 -0.40 19.43
N LEU A 284 17.91 -1.04 19.98
CA LEU A 284 16.79 -0.38 20.64
C LEU A 284 16.37 -1.17 21.88
N GLU A 285 16.31 -0.50 23.03
CA GLU A 285 15.76 -1.09 24.26
C GLU A 285 14.24 -1.19 24.18
N ASN A 286 13.63 -2.15 24.86
CA ASN A 286 12.19 -2.34 24.88
C ASN A 286 11.43 -1.08 25.36
N ASN A 287 11.98 -0.37 26.33
CA ASN A 287 11.39 0.86 26.87
C ASN A 287 11.41 2.05 25.90
N ASP A 288 12.22 1.97 24.85
CA ASP A 288 12.35 2.97 23.80
C ASP A 288 11.36 2.76 22.65
N LEU A 289 10.68 1.60 22.61
CA LEU A 289 9.71 1.29 21.59
C LEU A 289 8.42 2.08 21.78
N PRO A 290 7.87 2.69 20.73
CA PRO A 290 6.61 3.44 20.82
C PRO A 290 5.41 2.55 21.17
N PHE A 291 5.56 1.25 20.91
CA PHE A 291 4.56 0.20 21.19
C PHE A 291 5.25 -1.11 21.53
N THR A 292 4.61 -1.90 22.40
CA THR A 292 5.11 -3.21 22.87
C THR A 292 4.21 -4.36 22.45
N SER A 293 3.21 -4.10 21.60
CA SER A 293 2.37 -5.16 21.08
C SER A 293 3.09 -5.98 20.03
N HIS A 294 2.83 -7.28 20.00
CA HIS A 294 3.46 -8.23 19.07
C HIS A 294 3.43 -7.75 17.61
N HIS A 295 2.27 -7.33 17.12
CA HIS A 295 2.11 -6.89 15.73
C HIS A 295 2.86 -5.59 15.43
N PHE A 296 2.89 -4.66 16.38
CA PHE A 296 3.65 -3.42 16.18
C PHE A 296 5.15 -3.67 16.20
N ILE A 297 5.62 -4.56 17.09
CA ILE A 297 7.04 -4.94 17.07
C ILE A 297 7.41 -5.61 15.74
N GLN A 298 6.56 -6.49 15.17
CA GLN A 298 6.78 -7.05 13.84
C GLN A 298 6.89 -5.98 12.75
N ASN A 299 6.01 -4.96 12.79
CA ASN A 299 6.05 -3.86 11.84
C ASN A 299 7.33 -3.01 12.03
N ILE A 300 7.77 -2.79 13.29
CA ILE A 300 9.01 -2.08 13.59
C ILE A 300 10.21 -2.88 13.07
N LEU A 301 10.27 -4.19 13.32
CA LEU A 301 11.35 -5.05 12.81
C LEU A 301 11.45 -4.99 11.28
N SER A 302 10.32 -5.06 10.58
CA SER A 302 10.26 -4.95 9.12
C SER A 302 10.74 -3.58 8.63
N ALA A 303 10.35 -2.50 9.30
CA ALA A 303 10.77 -1.14 8.93
C ALA A 303 12.26 -0.91 9.22
N VAL A 304 12.76 -1.38 10.38
CA VAL A 304 14.18 -1.32 10.73
C VAL A 304 15.02 -2.10 9.71
N ALA A 305 14.59 -3.32 9.36
CA ALA A 305 15.26 -4.15 8.35
C ALA A 305 15.31 -3.45 6.97
N ALA A 306 14.21 -2.82 6.56
CA ALA A 306 14.17 -2.06 5.30
C ALA A 306 15.10 -0.85 5.32
N CYS A 307 15.13 -0.08 6.42
CA CYS A 307 16.02 1.07 6.54
C CYS A 307 17.50 0.67 6.59
N ILE A 308 17.84 -0.45 7.26
CA ILE A 308 19.21 -1.00 7.22
C ILE A 308 19.58 -1.39 5.79
N SER A 309 18.65 -2.02 5.05
CA SER A 309 18.87 -2.39 3.65
C SER A 309 19.01 -1.21 2.70
N LEU A 310 18.60 -0.01 3.12
CA LEU A 310 18.82 1.25 2.42
C LEU A 310 20.12 1.96 2.81
N ASP A 311 20.95 1.34 3.67
CA ASP A 311 22.20 1.92 4.24
C ASP A 311 21.93 3.14 5.13
N ILE A 312 20.79 3.20 5.82
CA ILE A 312 20.49 4.26 6.77
C ILE A 312 21.28 4.01 8.07
N ASP A 313 21.92 5.06 8.56
CA ASP A 313 22.66 5.00 9.83
C ASP A 313 21.78 4.52 10.99
N ILE A 314 22.29 3.58 11.78
CA ILE A 314 21.56 2.98 12.91
C ILE A 314 21.04 4.03 13.89
N LYS A 315 21.83 5.10 14.12
CA LYS A 315 21.40 6.19 14.99
C LYS A 315 20.12 6.87 14.48
N ASN A 316 20.02 7.13 13.19
CA ASN A 316 18.85 7.73 12.57
C ASN A 316 17.65 6.79 12.62
N ILE A 317 17.86 5.48 12.43
CA ILE A 317 16.82 4.46 12.58
C ILE A 317 16.29 4.48 14.01
N VAL A 318 17.15 4.44 15.00
CA VAL A 318 16.80 4.47 16.44
C VAL A 318 16.01 5.73 16.79
N GLU A 319 16.49 6.90 16.40
CA GLU A 319 15.79 8.18 16.64
C GLU A 319 14.43 8.22 15.94
N GLY A 320 14.34 7.70 14.71
CA GLY A 320 13.11 7.61 13.96
C GLY A 320 12.09 6.69 14.63
N VAL A 321 12.49 5.51 15.11
CA VAL A 321 11.59 4.60 15.84
C VAL A 321 11.11 5.23 17.15
N LYS A 322 12.01 5.83 17.94
CA LYS A 322 11.66 6.48 19.23
C LYS A 322 10.67 7.64 19.06
N SER A 323 10.81 8.41 18.00
CA SER A 323 9.95 9.58 17.74
C SER A 323 8.65 9.25 17.01
N TYR A 324 8.47 7.99 16.56
CA TYR A 324 7.31 7.59 15.77
C TYR A 324 5.99 7.78 16.51
N ARG A 325 5.00 8.25 15.78
CA ARG A 325 3.61 8.31 16.20
C ARG A 325 2.75 7.52 15.20
N PRO A 326 1.82 6.66 15.67
CA PRO A 326 1.00 5.88 14.76
C PRO A 326 0.13 6.77 13.89
N LEU A 327 -0.18 6.24 12.71
CA LEU A 327 -1.24 6.79 11.88
C LEU A 327 -2.57 6.79 12.64
N ASN A 328 -3.43 7.77 12.34
CA ASN A 328 -4.81 7.75 12.80
C ASN A 328 -5.47 6.43 12.44
N ARG A 329 -6.28 5.89 13.36
CA ARG A 329 -6.98 4.61 13.17
C ARG A 329 -6.04 3.39 13.00
N ARG A 330 -4.79 3.45 13.49
CA ARG A 330 -3.84 2.35 13.54
C ARG A 330 -3.37 2.16 14.98
N PHE A 331 -4.23 1.59 15.81
CA PHE A 331 -4.02 1.45 17.24
C PHE A 331 -3.72 2.79 17.93
N SER A 332 -4.40 3.84 17.49
CA SER A 332 -4.16 5.19 17.97
C SER A 332 -4.92 5.43 19.29
N LYS A 333 -4.19 5.94 20.31
CA LYS A 333 -4.81 6.36 21.55
C LYS A 333 -5.44 7.72 21.38
N LEU A 334 -6.77 7.77 21.36
CA LEU A 334 -7.53 9.01 21.25
C LEU A 334 -7.68 9.72 22.59
N HIS A 335 -7.69 8.97 23.69
CA HIS A 335 -7.86 9.49 25.04
C HIS A 335 -7.23 8.56 26.08
N GLU A 336 -6.69 9.12 27.17
CA GLU A 336 -5.98 8.37 28.21
C GLU A 336 -6.87 7.97 29.39
N ASN A 337 -7.86 8.77 29.74
CA ASN A 337 -8.72 8.48 30.89
C ASN A 337 -10.16 9.01 30.68
N PRO A 338 -11.13 8.16 30.27
CA PRO A 338 -10.96 6.72 30.01
C PRO A 338 -10.04 6.46 28.82
N LEU A 339 -9.35 5.32 28.80
CA LEU A 339 -8.55 4.91 27.67
C LEU A 339 -9.46 4.63 26.46
N ILE A 340 -9.21 5.33 25.36
CA ILE A 340 -9.90 5.11 24.08
C ILE A 340 -8.85 4.81 23.02
N VAL A 341 -8.97 3.64 22.39
CA VAL A 341 -8.10 3.20 21.29
C VAL A 341 -8.95 3.08 20.03
N ASP A 342 -8.49 3.68 18.95
CA ASP A 342 -9.09 3.56 17.60
C ASP A 342 -8.18 2.75 16.69
N ASP A 343 -8.76 1.73 16.04
CA ASP A 343 -8.04 0.85 15.12
C ASP A 343 -8.90 0.47 13.92
N PHE A 344 -8.27 0.34 12.79
CA PHE A 344 -8.90 -0.04 11.52
C PHE A 344 -9.04 -1.56 11.35
N ALA A 345 -8.87 -2.34 12.38
CA ALA A 345 -8.99 -3.80 12.33
C ALA A 345 -10.26 -4.23 11.55
N HIS A 346 -10.09 -5.01 10.49
CA HIS A 346 -11.16 -5.31 9.55
C HIS A 346 -11.16 -6.77 9.05
N ASN A 347 -10.24 -7.57 9.54
CA ASN A 347 -10.16 -9.00 9.33
C ASN A 347 -10.04 -9.73 10.67
N PRO A 348 -10.26 -11.06 10.74
CA PRO A 348 -10.28 -11.81 11.99
C PRO A 348 -9.01 -11.63 12.84
N ASP A 349 -7.84 -11.69 12.23
CA ASP A 349 -6.56 -11.59 12.92
C ASP A 349 -6.32 -10.19 13.48
N GLY A 350 -6.60 -9.15 12.69
CA GLY A 350 -6.52 -7.76 13.14
C GLY A 350 -7.45 -7.47 14.30
N ILE A 351 -8.69 -7.97 14.27
CA ILE A 351 -9.69 -7.81 15.35
C ILE A 351 -9.19 -8.47 16.65
N LYS A 352 -8.78 -9.74 16.59
CA LYS A 352 -8.25 -10.46 17.74
C LYS A 352 -7.03 -9.75 18.34
N ALA A 353 -6.13 -9.33 17.48
CA ALA A 353 -4.92 -8.62 17.87
C ALA A 353 -5.22 -7.31 18.60
N THR A 354 -6.06 -6.45 18.03
CA THR A 354 -6.42 -5.16 18.60
C THR A 354 -7.10 -5.33 19.95
N ILE A 355 -8.03 -6.28 20.09
CA ILE A 355 -8.72 -6.56 21.35
C ILE A 355 -7.71 -7.05 22.42
N ALA A 356 -6.86 -8.03 22.07
CA ALA A 356 -5.89 -8.60 22.99
C ALA A 356 -4.88 -7.56 23.50
N GLU A 357 -4.39 -6.70 22.61
CA GLU A 357 -3.42 -5.65 22.97
C GLU A 357 -4.09 -4.53 23.79
N THR A 358 -5.30 -4.10 23.43
CA THR A 358 -6.02 -3.09 24.22
C THR A 358 -6.32 -3.63 25.62
N TYR A 359 -6.66 -4.93 25.74
CA TYR A 359 -6.93 -5.56 27.03
C TYR A 359 -5.70 -5.57 27.95
N LYS A 360 -4.49 -5.75 27.40
CA LYS A 360 -3.24 -5.67 28.18
C LYS A 360 -2.97 -4.28 28.77
N LEU A 361 -3.46 -3.23 28.12
CA LEU A 361 -3.31 -1.85 28.59
C LEU A 361 -4.27 -1.50 29.73
N LEU A 362 -5.27 -2.35 30.00
CA LEU A 362 -6.26 -2.07 31.04
C LEU A 362 -5.71 -2.31 32.46
N PRO A 363 -5.97 -1.39 33.38
CA PRO A 363 -5.77 -1.65 34.81
C PRO A 363 -6.56 -2.88 35.28
N LYS A 364 -6.03 -3.60 36.27
CA LYS A 364 -6.73 -4.75 36.85
C LYS A 364 -8.14 -4.34 37.33
N ASN A 365 -9.12 -5.19 37.05
CA ASN A 365 -10.54 -5.01 37.41
C ASN A 365 -11.32 -3.96 36.61
N GLN A 366 -10.83 -3.57 35.44
CA GLN A 366 -11.60 -2.75 34.49
C GLN A 366 -12.18 -3.61 33.37
N THR A 367 -13.24 -3.12 32.75
CA THR A 367 -13.91 -3.75 31.62
C THR A 367 -13.54 -3.04 30.32
N LEU A 368 -13.13 -3.83 29.31
CA LEU A 368 -12.98 -3.35 27.94
C LEU A 368 -14.33 -3.37 27.22
N TYR A 369 -14.73 -2.25 26.67
CA TYR A 369 -15.88 -2.17 25.79
C TYR A 369 -15.38 -2.08 24.34
N VAL A 370 -15.72 -3.08 23.53
CA VAL A 370 -15.37 -3.15 22.13
C VAL A 370 -16.55 -2.62 21.31
N VAL A 371 -16.35 -1.51 20.61
CA VAL A 371 -17.31 -0.97 19.65
C VAL A 371 -16.82 -1.30 18.26
N CYS A 372 -17.54 -2.14 17.51
CA CYS A 372 -17.12 -2.61 16.19
C CYS A 372 -18.19 -2.29 15.15
N SER A 373 -17.74 -1.74 14.01
CA SER A 373 -18.57 -1.54 12.84
C SER A 373 -18.24 -2.58 11.77
N ILE A 374 -19.24 -3.32 11.32
CA ILE A 374 -19.09 -4.34 10.29
C ILE A 374 -19.35 -3.69 8.91
N ARG A 375 -18.42 -3.89 7.98
CA ARG A 375 -18.53 -3.35 6.62
C ARG A 375 -19.49 -4.15 5.75
N GLY A 376 -20.64 -3.57 5.39
CA GLY A 376 -21.62 -4.22 4.51
C GLY A 376 -21.11 -4.54 3.10
N SER A 377 -20.09 -3.83 2.61
CA SER A 377 -19.56 -4.00 1.26
C SER A 377 -18.59 -5.18 1.07
N ARG A 378 -18.15 -5.82 2.16
CA ARG A 378 -17.17 -6.92 2.09
C ARG A 378 -17.78 -8.33 1.95
N GLY A 379 -19.10 -8.45 1.97
CA GLY A 379 -19.81 -9.72 1.82
C GLY A 379 -20.08 -10.43 3.14
N VAL A 380 -20.92 -11.47 3.06
CA VAL A 380 -21.45 -12.19 4.23
C VAL A 380 -20.37 -13.04 4.91
N GLU A 381 -19.52 -13.70 4.12
CA GLU A 381 -18.54 -14.66 4.63
C GLU A 381 -17.47 -13.99 5.52
N ILE A 382 -16.85 -12.90 5.05
CA ILE A 382 -15.85 -12.18 5.86
C ILE A 382 -16.50 -11.57 7.12
N ASN A 383 -17.73 -11.06 6.99
CA ASN A 383 -18.44 -10.51 8.15
C ASN A 383 -18.75 -11.58 9.18
N LYS A 384 -19.08 -12.82 8.75
CA LYS A 384 -19.25 -13.97 9.64
C LYS A 384 -17.96 -14.28 10.38
N LEU A 385 -16.83 -14.41 9.70
CA LEU A 385 -15.53 -14.65 10.30
C LEU A 385 -15.14 -13.54 11.28
N ASN A 386 -15.38 -12.28 10.94
CA ASN A 386 -15.14 -11.15 11.83
C ASN A 386 -16.01 -11.20 13.11
N VAL A 387 -17.29 -11.60 12.97
CA VAL A 387 -18.17 -11.79 14.15
C VAL A 387 -17.69 -12.96 15.00
N GLU A 388 -17.28 -14.07 14.40
CA GLU A 388 -16.69 -15.21 15.11
C GLU A 388 -15.44 -14.77 15.90
N ALA A 389 -14.53 -14.02 15.27
CA ALA A 389 -13.35 -13.48 15.93
C ALA A 389 -13.68 -12.52 17.10
N LEU A 390 -14.71 -11.69 16.95
CA LEU A 390 -15.22 -10.84 18.03
C LEU A 390 -15.73 -11.70 19.18
N VAL A 391 -16.59 -12.69 18.92
CA VAL A 391 -17.18 -13.57 19.93
C VAL A 391 -16.10 -14.36 20.67
N GLU A 392 -15.14 -14.94 19.95
CA GLU A 392 -14.02 -15.68 20.54
C GLU A 392 -13.13 -14.81 21.45
N SER A 393 -13.08 -13.51 21.19
CA SER A 393 -12.30 -12.55 21.97
C SER A 393 -13.03 -12.08 23.25
N MET A 394 -14.31 -12.38 23.43
CA MET A 394 -15.11 -11.94 24.59
C MET A 394 -14.85 -12.79 25.82
N ASN A 395 -14.90 -12.16 26.98
CA ASN A 395 -14.86 -12.81 28.30
C ASN A 395 -15.59 -11.92 29.33
N ASP A 396 -15.51 -12.27 30.62
CA ASP A 396 -16.21 -11.53 31.69
C ASP A 396 -15.80 -10.05 31.76
N ASN A 397 -14.59 -9.72 31.32
CA ASN A 397 -14.02 -8.36 31.36
C ASN A 397 -13.95 -7.69 29.98
N ILE A 398 -14.39 -8.37 28.90
CA ILE A 398 -14.45 -7.81 27.55
C ILE A 398 -15.88 -7.92 27.03
N LYS A 399 -16.49 -6.79 26.73
CA LYS A 399 -17.89 -6.70 26.28
C LYS A 399 -18.00 -6.04 24.93
N LEU A 400 -18.79 -6.66 24.05
CA LEU A 400 -19.11 -6.13 22.74
C LEU A 400 -20.30 -5.18 22.82
N VAL A 401 -20.17 -4.05 22.12
CA VAL A 401 -21.24 -3.07 21.87
C VAL A 401 -21.42 -2.98 20.35
N LEU A 402 -22.60 -3.34 19.86
CA LEU A 402 -22.96 -3.31 18.44
C LEU A 402 -23.83 -2.11 18.14
#